data_f092b89a4183652bff5543d29ab543d8
#
_entry.id   f092b89a4183652bff5543d29ab543d8
#
_cell.length_a   1.000
_cell.length_b   1.000
_cell.length_c   1.000
_cell.angle_alpha   90.00
_cell.angle_beta   90.00
_cell.angle_gamma   90.00
#
_symmetry.space_group_name_H-M   'P 1'
#
loop_
_entity.id
_entity.type
_entity.pdbx_description
1 polymer ?
#
loop_
_entity_poly.entity_id
_entity_poly.type
_entity_poly.pdbx_seq_one_letter_code
_entity_poly.pdbx_strand_id
1 'polypeptide(L)'
;RITGLLMDEIDQGTVDFVPNYDGSTEEPRQLPARLPFTLLNGASGIAVGLATEIPSHNLREVADACVALIKTPKMDDDALWALLPGPDYPGGGQIISTATDIAEAYRTGRGSLKVRARWKIEELARGQWQLVVIELPPGVSTQKVLEEIEEITNPKVKTGKKALSADQLQLKASMLAVLDGVRDESSREASVRIVFEPKTSRIEQQDLITSLLAHTSLETSASINLTAIGLDGRPVQKSLRQMLQEWIEFRHSTIERRSKHRLGKVLDRIHILEGRQLVLLNIDEVIAIIRQSDEPKAALIERFKLSDRQAEDILEIRLRQLARLEAIKIEQELSTLRDEQKKLEDILGNPGTLRRLMVKEIEADAKLFADARRTLIQAEKKAVAEIKLVDEAVTVVVSAKGWVRARGGHGHDAAGFAFKSGDDLYQTFECRTVDTVLAFGSNGRVYSVPVSALPGARGDGQPLTTLIELETGTQLLHYFAGPSTAMLLLASSAGYGFLATVEQMTSRLKAGKAFVTCNAGESLCRPSVVEAPAVALATHVACASTLGRILTFELLELKQMGNGGRGLMLIALEGKDTLAGAAAYTRSVRIAGTGRGGKAREETLEIRSLNNARAARARKGKAADLGFKPETIVRVE
;
A
#
# COMPACT_ATOMS: atom_id res chain seq x y z
N ARG A 1 36.02 -6.04 -2.93
CA ARG A 1 36.17 -7.50 -3.11
C ARG A 1 35.11 -8.06 -4.06
N ILE A 2 33.83 -7.81 -3.82
CA ILE A 2 32.74 -8.33 -4.67
C ILE A 2 32.73 -7.71 -6.08
N THR A 3 33.25 -6.50 -6.25
CA THR A 3 33.40 -5.82 -7.55
C THR A 3 34.26 -6.63 -8.53
N GLY A 4 35.22 -7.42 -8.02
CA GLY A 4 36.02 -8.34 -8.85
C GLY A 4 35.14 -9.30 -9.65
N LEU A 5 34.04 -9.80 -9.08
CA LEU A 5 33.11 -10.72 -9.76
C LEU A 5 32.42 -10.07 -10.98
N LEU A 6 32.40 -8.72 -11.06
CA LEU A 6 31.88 -8.03 -12.24
C LEU A 6 32.93 -7.94 -13.36
N MET A 7 34.22 -7.80 -13.03
CA MET A 7 35.26 -7.32 -13.95
C MET A 7 36.39 -8.30 -14.22
N ASP A 8 36.68 -9.26 -13.31
CA ASP A 8 37.88 -10.10 -13.36
C ASP A 8 38.10 -10.84 -14.70
N GLU A 9 37.05 -11.04 -15.48
CA GLU A 9 37.10 -11.75 -16.76
C GLU A 9 37.09 -10.80 -17.98
N ILE A 10 37.15 -9.48 -17.80
CA ILE A 10 36.94 -8.49 -18.87
C ILE A 10 38.00 -8.60 -19.99
N ASP A 11 39.27 -8.88 -19.61
CA ASP A 11 40.40 -9.02 -20.55
C ASP A 11 40.53 -10.41 -21.17
N GLN A 12 39.51 -11.25 -20.97
CA GLN A 12 39.53 -12.64 -21.40
C GLN A 12 38.61 -12.90 -22.62
N GLY A 13 38.31 -11.85 -23.39
CA GLY A 13 37.48 -11.94 -24.58
C GLY A 13 36.01 -12.24 -24.30
N THR A 14 35.55 -12.04 -23.08
CA THR A 14 34.20 -12.38 -22.63
C THR A 14 33.11 -11.46 -23.14
N VAL A 15 33.43 -10.21 -23.40
CA VAL A 15 32.50 -9.14 -23.80
C VAL A 15 33.04 -8.38 -25.00
N ASP A 16 32.13 -7.68 -25.69
CA ASP A 16 32.49 -6.80 -26.79
C ASP A 16 32.85 -5.42 -26.26
N PHE A 17 33.82 -4.79 -26.94
CA PHE A 17 34.21 -3.41 -26.68
C PHE A 17 33.64 -2.51 -27.79
N VAL A 18 33.28 -1.32 -27.44
CA VAL A 18 32.74 -0.28 -28.33
C VAL A 18 33.50 1.02 -28.08
N PRO A 19 33.61 1.92 -29.07
CA PRO A 19 34.17 3.24 -28.84
C PRO A 19 33.37 3.96 -27.74
N ASN A 20 34.11 4.65 -26.84
CA ASN A 20 33.52 5.54 -25.84
C ASN A 20 32.88 6.77 -26.54
N TYR A 21 32.28 7.66 -25.73
CA TYR A 21 31.56 8.84 -26.23
C TYR A 21 32.35 9.71 -27.22
N ASP A 22 33.64 9.91 -27.00
CA ASP A 22 34.51 10.74 -27.87
C ASP A 22 35.35 9.92 -28.88
N GLY A 23 35.22 8.60 -28.87
CA GLY A 23 35.98 7.68 -29.74
C GLY A 23 37.49 7.60 -29.43
N SER A 24 37.94 8.16 -28.32
CA SER A 24 39.36 8.18 -27.93
C SER A 24 39.86 6.84 -27.36
N THR A 25 38.95 6.08 -26.77
CA THR A 25 39.21 4.77 -26.13
C THR A 25 38.04 3.82 -26.38
N GLU A 26 38.24 2.55 -26.08
CA GLU A 26 37.17 1.55 -26.10
C GLU A 26 36.68 1.24 -24.69
N GLU A 27 35.39 1.04 -24.55
CA GLU A 27 34.75 0.62 -23.30
C GLU A 27 33.96 -0.68 -23.52
N PRO A 28 33.81 -1.53 -22.48
CA PRO A 28 33.02 -2.74 -22.60
C PRO A 28 31.56 -2.39 -22.73
N ARG A 29 30.88 -2.98 -23.72
CA ARG A 29 29.43 -2.83 -23.92
C ARG A 29 28.64 -3.32 -22.72
N GLN A 30 29.13 -4.32 -22.02
CA GLN A 30 28.58 -4.89 -20.80
C GLN A 30 29.67 -5.59 -20.00
N LEU A 31 29.46 -5.79 -18.71
CA LEU A 31 30.42 -6.45 -17.85
C LEU A 31 30.22 -7.98 -17.88
N PRO A 32 31.26 -8.80 -17.71
CA PRO A 32 31.16 -10.26 -17.76
C PRO A 32 30.37 -10.88 -16.61
N ALA A 33 30.16 -10.17 -15.52
CA ALA A 33 29.27 -10.42 -14.39
C ALA A 33 29.10 -11.92 -14.01
N ARG A 34 29.97 -12.45 -13.16
CA ARG A 34 29.98 -13.84 -12.71
C ARG A 34 28.74 -14.25 -11.92
N LEU A 35 27.99 -13.27 -11.38
CA LEU A 35 26.71 -13.41 -10.70
C LEU A 35 25.69 -12.41 -11.26
N PRO A 36 24.38 -12.63 -11.09
CA PRO A 36 23.33 -11.72 -11.59
C PRO A 36 23.21 -10.46 -10.72
N PHE A 37 24.15 -9.53 -10.83
CA PHE A 37 24.27 -8.35 -9.97
C PHE A 37 23.03 -7.45 -9.98
N THR A 38 22.28 -7.41 -11.07
CA THR A 38 21.01 -6.66 -11.14
C THR A 38 20.02 -7.15 -10.10
N LEU A 39 19.98 -8.45 -9.80
CA LEU A 39 19.14 -9.02 -8.74
C LEU A 39 19.78 -8.89 -7.35
N LEU A 40 21.11 -9.00 -7.26
CA LEU A 40 21.81 -8.92 -5.97
C LEU A 40 21.77 -7.51 -5.38
N ASN A 41 22.07 -6.50 -6.19
CA ASN A 41 22.12 -5.12 -5.76
C ASN A 41 20.77 -4.41 -5.87
N GLY A 42 19.86 -4.93 -6.71
CA GLY A 42 18.70 -4.20 -7.16
C GLY A 42 19.06 -3.09 -8.17
N ALA A 43 18.04 -2.52 -8.77
CA ALA A 43 18.16 -1.38 -9.68
C ALA A 43 16.88 -0.55 -9.63
N SER A 44 17.02 0.78 -9.54
CA SER A 44 15.91 1.72 -9.59
C SER A 44 16.23 2.82 -10.59
N GLY A 45 15.26 3.19 -11.41
CA GLY A 45 15.42 4.25 -12.39
C GLY A 45 14.13 4.60 -13.11
N ILE A 46 14.07 5.85 -13.57
CA ILE A 46 12.93 6.39 -14.31
C ILE A 46 13.46 6.95 -15.63
N ALA A 47 12.93 6.45 -16.73
CA ALA A 47 13.16 6.96 -18.07
C ALA A 47 11.86 7.46 -18.68
N VAL A 48 11.92 8.10 -19.86
CA VAL A 48 10.71 8.52 -20.56
C VAL A 48 9.92 7.29 -21.03
N GLY A 49 8.73 7.12 -20.47
CA GLY A 49 7.83 6.02 -20.78
C GLY A 49 8.18 4.66 -20.14
N LEU A 50 9.28 4.58 -19.38
CA LEU A 50 9.71 3.35 -18.72
C LEU A 50 10.19 3.64 -17.30
N ALA A 51 9.96 2.68 -16.40
CA ALA A 51 10.52 2.72 -15.06
C ALA A 51 10.98 1.31 -14.68
N THR A 52 12.02 1.21 -13.85
CA THR A 52 12.45 -0.05 -13.27
C THR A 52 12.55 0.11 -11.76
N GLU A 53 12.15 -0.94 -11.04
CA GLU A 53 12.28 -1.04 -9.58
C GLU A 53 12.53 -2.51 -9.25
N ILE A 54 13.79 -2.91 -9.34
CA ILE A 54 14.24 -4.28 -9.07
C ILE A 54 14.76 -4.30 -7.64
N PRO A 55 14.11 -5.00 -6.70
CA PRO A 55 14.62 -5.10 -5.34
C PRO A 55 15.88 -5.95 -5.28
N SER A 56 16.73 -5.69 -4.27
CA SER A 56 17.88 -6.55 -3.96
C SER A 56 17.43 -7.90 -3.40
N HIS A 57 18.26 -8.92 -3.61
CA HIS A 57 18.01 -10.29 -3.18
C HIS A 57 19.25 -10.89 -2.48
N ASN A 58 19.04 -11.89 -1.63
CA ASN A 58 20.11 -12.58 -0.96
C ASN A 58 20.99 -13.36 -1.95
N LEU A 59 22.31 -13.21 -1.84
CA LEU A 59 23.26 -13.79 -2.78
C LEU A 59 23.20 -15.31 -2.79
N ARG A 60 23.10 -15.96 -1.63
CA ARG A 60 23.00 -17.42 -1.54
C ARG A 60 21.76 -17.94 -2.22
N GLU A 61 20.60 -17.32 -1.95
CA GLU A 61 19.31 -17.74 -2.53
C GLU A 61 19.29 -17.57 -4.05
N VAL A 62 19.83 -16.46 -4.56
CA VAL A 62 19.95 -16.23 -6.01
C VAL A 62 20.89 -17.25 -6.66
N ALA A 63 22.03 -17.54 -6.03
CA ALA A 63 22.96 -18.55 -6.52
C ALA A 63 22.34 -19.95 -6.54
N ASP A 64 21.65 -20.33 -5.45
CA ASP A 64 20.95 -21.60 -5.34
C ASP A 64 19.84 -21.74 -6.40
N ALA A 65 19.08 -20.67 -6.65
CA ALA A 65 18.07 -20.61 -7.70
C ALA A 65 18.70 -20.76 -9.11
N CYS A 66 19.81 -20.08 -9.37
CA CYS A 66 20.54 -20.22 -10.64
C CYS A 66 21.05 -21.66 -10.83
N VAL A 67 21.67 -22.24 -9.80
CA VAL A 67 22.18 -23.63 -9.83
C VAL A 67 21.04 -24.62 -10.07
N ALA A 68 19.90 -24.44 -9.41
CA ALA A 68 18.72 -25.28 -9.60
C ALA A 68 18.18 -25.20 -11.05
N LEU A 69 18.07 -23.99 -11.62
CA LEU A 69 17.65 -23.79 -13.02
C LEU A 69 18.64 -24.38 -14.03
N ILE A 70 19.96 -24.32 -13.76
CA ILE A 70 20.98 -24.94 -14.64
C ILE A 70 20.84 -26.46 -14.60
N LYS A 71 20.63 -27.06 -13.40
CA LYS A 71 20.46 -28.50 -13.24
C LYS A 71 19.11 -29.00 -13.76
N THR A 72 18.05 -28.23 -13.56
CA THR A 72 16.67 -28.57 -13.91
C THR A 72 15.97 -27.39 -14.60
N PRO A 73 16.22 -27.15 -15.90
CA PRO A 73 15.68 -25.97 -16.60
C PRO A 73 14.15 -25.85 -16.63
N LYS A 74 13.45 -26.99 -16.46
CA LYS A 74 11.99 -27.09 -16.48
C LYS A 74 11.37 -27.24 -15.09
N MET A 75 12.12 -26.89 -14.01
CA MET A 75 11.54 -26.90 -12.67
C MET A 75 10.31 -25.97 -12.61
N ASP A 76 9.33 -26.29 -11.77
CA ASP A 76 8.15 -25.45 -11.57
C ASP A 76 8.49 -24.17 -10.81
N ASP A 77 7.57 -23.21 -10.87
CA ASP A 77 7.74 -21.91 -10.24
C ASP A 77 7.73 -22.02 -8.71
N ASP A 78 6.90 -22.87 -8.14
CA ASP A 78 6.78 -23.01 -6.69
C ASP A 78 8.08 -23.54 -6.07
N ALA A 79 8.73 -24.52 -6.74
CA ALA A 79 10.05 -25.01 -6.33
C ALA A 79 11.13 -23.92 -6.47
N LEU A 80 11.05 -23.06 -7.49
CA LEU A 80 11.96 -21.93 -7.66
C LEU A 80 11.76 -20.88 -6.55
N TRP A 81 10.51 -20.54 -6.24
CA TRP A 81 10.22 -19.57 -5.19
C TRP A 81 10.51 -20.09 -3.78
N ALA A 82 10.56 -21.40 -3.57
CA ALA A 82 11.04 -21.98 -2.32
C ALA A 82 12.54 -21.70 -2.09
N LEU A 83 13.34 -21.61 -3.17
CA LEU A 83 14.76 -21.23 -3.11
C LEU A 83 14.98 -19.71 -3.02
N LEU A 84 14.09 -18.94 -3.61
CA LEU A 84 14.14 -17.47 -3.66
C LEU A 84 12.83 -16.88 -3.14
N PRO A 85 12.60 -16.90 -1.81
CA PRO A 85 11.29 -16.64 -1.21
C PRO A 85 10.85 -15.17 -1.26
N GLY A 86 11.77 -14.24 -1.53
CA GLY A 86 11.46 -12.82 -1.59
C GLY A 86 12.69 -11.93 -1.63
N PRO A 87 12.51 -10.61 -1.79
CA PRO A 87 13.59 -9.64 -1.69
C PRO A 87 14.35 -9.71 -0.36
N ASP A 88 15.60 -9.28 -0.38
CA ASP A 88 16.44 -9.12 0.81
C ASP A 88 17.02 -7.71 0.81
N TYR A 89 16.40 -6.82 1.58
CA TYR A 89 16.76 -5.41 1.62
C TYR A 89 17.99 -5.16 2.49
N PRO A 90 18.91 -4.27 2.09
CA PRO A 90 20.12 -3.97 2.85
C PRO A 90 19.86 -3.49 4.29
N GLY A 91 18.76 -2.76 4.49
CA GLY A 91 18.32 -2.27 5.81
C GLY A 91 17.52 -3.28 6.63
N GLY A 92 17.28 -4.50 6.13
CA GLY A 92 16.45 -5.50 6.79
C GLY A 92 14.95 -5.20 6.65
N GLY A 93 14.24 -5.15 7.77
CA GLY A 93 12.78 -5.01 7.83
C GLY A 93 12.06 -6.35 7.73
N GLN A 94 10.74 -6.29 7.67
CA GLN A 94 9.87 -7.46 7.58
C GLN A 94 8.90 -7.33 6.42
N ILE A 95 8.93 -8.28 5.49
CA ILE A 95 7.89 -8.41 4.44
C ILE A 95 6.69 -9.11 5.08
N ILE A 96 5.55 -8.41 5.10
CA ILE A 96 4.29 -8.90 5.66
C ILE A 96 3.29 -9.37 4.60
N SER A 97 3.62 -9.22 3.32
CA SER A 97 2.86 -9.79 2.20
C SER A 97 2.89 -11.31 2.24
N THR A 98 1.85 -11.95 1.72
CA THR A 98 1.78 -13.41 1.65
C THR A 98 2.77 -13.98 0.64
N ALA A 99 3.14 -15.24 0.79
CA ALA A 99 3.98 -15.94 -0.20
C ALA A 99 3.33 -15.92 -1.60
N THR A 100 2.00 -15.95 -1.67
CA THR A 100 1.24 -15.86 -2.92
C THR A 100 1.42 -14.49 -3.60
N ASP A 101 1.40 -13.39 -2.82
CA ASP A 101 1.61 -12.04 -3.36
C ASP A 101 3.03 -11.88 -3.91
N ILE A 102 4.03 -12.44 -3.21
CA ILE A 102 5.43 -12.41 -3.64
C ILE A 102 5.59 -13.23 -4.95
N ALA A 103 5.04 -14.44 -4.98
CA ALA A 103 5.08 -15.32 -6.14
C ALA A 103 4.41 -14.67 -7.37
N GLU A 104 3.28 -13.97 -7.18
CA GLU A 104 2.59 -13.27 -8.27
C GLU A 104 3.42 -12.08 -8.78
N ALA A 105 4.02 -11.29 -7.88
CA ALA A 105 4.92 -10.21 -8.28
C ALA A 105 6.14 -10.74 -9.07
N TYR A 106 6.68 -11.90 -8.72
CA TYR A 106 7.79 -12.53 -9.43
C TYR A 106 7.37 -13.13 -10.77
N ARG A 107 6.17 -13.70 -10.86
CA ARG A 107 5.63 -14.27 -12.10
C ARG A 107 5.31 -13.20 -13.13
N THR A 108 4.69 -12.10 -12.70
CA THR A 108 4.29 -11.01 -13.58
C THR A 108 5.39 -9.98 -13.82
N GLY A 109 6.44 -9.97 -12.98
CA GLY A 109 7.47 -8.93 -13.00
C GLY A 109 7.01 -7.58 -12.49
N ARG A 110 5.80 -7.49 -11.90
CA ARG A 110 5.24 -6.25 -11.36
C ARG A 110 4.39 -6.52 -10.13
N GLY A 111 4.55 -5.68 -9.12
CA GLY A 111 3.78 -5.83 -7.90
C GLY A 111 4.14 -4.79 -6.84
N SER A 112 3.60 -4.98 -5.66
CA SER A 112 3.91 -4.16 -4.50
C SER A 112 3.84 -5.03 -3.26
N LEU A 113 4.93 -5.11 -2.52
CA LEU A 113 5.02 -5.84 -1.26
C LEU A 113 4.86 -4.89 -0.09
N LYS A 114 4.16 -5.34 0.95
CA LYS A 114 4.09 -4.61 2.21
C LYS A 114 5.32 -4.93 3.04
N VAL A 115 6.01 -3.89 3.46
CA VAL A 115 7.22 -4.00 4.28
C VAL A 115 7.06 -3.15 5.53
N ARG A 116 7.45 -3.72 6.65
CA ARG A 116 7.33 -3.15 7.99
C ARG A 116 8.70 -3.03 8.63
N ALA A 117 8.89 -2.00 9.45
CA ALA A 117 10.02 -1.87 10.34
C ALA A 117 10.10 -3.05 11.33
N ARG A 118 11.29 -3.36 11.83
CA ARG A 118 11.46 -4.29 12.95
C ARG A 118 11.80 -3.51 14.21
N TRP A 119 11.25 -3.96 15.31
CA TRP A 119 11.41 -3.30 16.61
C TRP A 119 11.59 -4.31 17.72
N LYS A 120 11.99 -3.81 18.87
CA LYS A 120 12.02 -4.51 20.16
C LYS A 120 11.43 -3.63 21.25
N ILE A 121 10.90 -4.25 22.28
CA ILE A 121 10.53 -3.57 23.51
C ILE A 121 11.74 -3.62 24.45
N GLU A 122 12.12 -2.48 24.98
CA GLU A 122 13.11 -2.38 26.05
C GLU A 122 12.40 -2.01 27.36
N GLU A 123 12.49 -2.89 28.34
CA GLU A 123 11.97 -2.63 29.68
C GLU A 123 12.95 -1.75 30.45
N LEU A 124 12.43 -0.74 31.12
CA LEU A 124 13.16 0.23 31.92
C LEU A 124 12.86 0.06 33.41
N ALA A 125 13.61 0.76 34.26
CA ALA A 125 13.38 0.75 35.71
C ALA A 125 11.95 1.20 36.05
N ARG A 126 11.40 0.67 37.17
CA ARG A 126 10.07 1.01 37.72
C ARG A 126 8.89 0.64 36.79
N GLY A 127 9.04 -0.40 35.99
CA GLY A 127 7.98 -0.87 35.08
C GLY A 127 7.68 0.07 33.90
N GLN A 128 8.60 0.97 33.59
CA GLN A 128 8.56 1.74 32.35
C GLN A 128 9.10 0.89 31.18
N TRP A 129 8.72 1.25 29.98
CA TRP A 129 9.19 0.59 28.76
C TRP A 129 9.30 1.60 27.61
N GLN A 130 10.06 1.24 26.60
CA GLN A 130 10.17 2.00 25.36
C GLN A 130 10.16 1.07 24.16
N LEU A 131 9.63 1.56 23.04
CA LEU A 131 9.67 0.88 21.75
C LEU A 131 10.91 1.35 20.99
N VAL A 132 11.75 0.41 20.56
CA VAL A 132 12.99 0.71 19.82
C VAL A 132 12.90 0.08 18.43
N VAL A 133 12.83 0.91 17.41
CA VAL A 133 12.93 0.48 16.01
C VAL A 133 14.40 0.26 15.67
N ILE A 134 14.71 -0.93 15.14
CA ILE A 134 16.07 -1.38 14.84
C ILE A 134 16.33 -1.60 13.34
N GLU A 135 15.28 -1.72 12.53
CA GLU A 135 15.35 -1.85 11.07
C GLU A 135 14.19 -1.10 10.45
N LEU A 136 14.42 -0.48 9.29
CA LEU A 136 13.44 0.31 8.56
C LEU A 136 13.08 -0.34 7.22
N PRO A 137 11.88 -0.09 6.68
CA PRO A 137 11.53 -0.47 5.32
C PRO A 137 12.45 0.18 4.28
N PRO A 138 12.58 -0.39 3.07
CA PRO A 138 13.40 0.18 2.01
C PRO A 138 12.93 1.60 1.64
N GLY A 139 13.90 2.48 1.40
CA GLY A 139 13.63 3.89 1.05
C GLY A 139 13.13 4.78 2.19
N VAL A 140 13.11 4.28 3.42
CA VAL A 140 12.74 5.04 4.62
C VAL A 140 13.99 5.34 5.43
N SER A 141 14.19 6.63 5.78
CA SER A 141 15.27 7.07 6.67
C SER A 141 14.73 7.36 8.07
N THR A 142 15.61 7.37 9.07
CA THR A 142 15.28 7.77 10.45
C THR A 142 14.71 9.18 10.47
N GLN A 143 15.34 10.10 9.74
CA GLN A 143 14.90 11.49 9.62
C GLN A 143 13.45 11.59 9.09
N LYS A 144 13.10 10.82 8.04
CA LYS A 144 11.75 10.81 7.49
C LYS A 144 10.70 10.40 8.52
N VAL A 145 11.00 9.38 9.33
CA VAL A 145 10.09 8.93 10.40
C VAL A 145 9.90 10.03 11.46
N LEU A 146 10.98 10.72 11.85
CA LEU A 146 10.90 11.84 12.79
C LEU A 146 10.08 13.00 12.23
N GLU A 147 10.27 13.36 10.96
CA GLU A 147 9.49 14.40 10.27
C GLU A 147 7.99 14.04 10.22
N GLU A 148 7.65 12.79 9.90
CA GLU A 148 6.26 12.32 9.89
C GLU A 148 5.62 12.40 11.29
N ILE A 149 6.35 12.03 12.34
CA ILE A 149 5.87 12.17 13.73
C ILE A 149 5.69 13.63 14.11
N GLU A 150 6.62 14.50 13.74
CA GLU A 150 6.51 15.96 13.99
C GLU A 150 5.31 16.55 13.23
N GLU A 151 5.06 16.15 11.98
CA GLU A 151 3.89 16.59 11.22
C GLU A 151 2.57 16.14 11.86
N ILE A 152 2.54 14.97 12.49
CA ILE A 152 1.36 14.46 13.19
C ILE A 152 1.17 15.16 14.52
N THR A 153 2.22 15.30 15.34
CA THR A 153 2.16 15.85 16.69
C THR A 153 2.11 17.37 16.72
N ASN A 154 2.70 18.02 15.72
CA ASN A 154 2.76 19.48 15.56
C ASN A 154 2.38 19.93 14.14
N PRO A 155 1.15 19.62 13.67
CA PRO A 155 0.75 19.90 12.29
C PRO A 155 0.72 21.40 12.02
N LYS A 156 1.24 21.80 10.86
CA LYS A 156 1.21 23.18 10.37
C LYS A 156 -0.11 23.45 9.62
N VAL A 157 -0.63 24.67 9.77
CA VAL A 157 -1.78 25.11 8.99
C VAL A 157 -1.36 25.21 7.52
N LYS A 158 -2.08 24.53 6.61
CA LYS A 158 -1.79 24.56 5.17
C LYS A 158 -2.00 25.98 4.62
N THR A 159 -1.15 26.39 3.69
CA THR A 159 -1.23 27.70 3.01
C THR A 159 -2.64 27.92 2.46
N GLY A 160 -3.25 29.07 2.81
CA GLY A 160 -4.62 29.42 2.41
C GLY A 160 -5.72 28.93 3.36
N LYS A 161 -5.41 28.20 4.44
CA LYS A 161 -6.38 27.83 5.49
C LYS A 161 -6.14 28.64 6.75
N LYS A 162 -7.21 28.95 7.52
CA LYS A 162 -7.13 29.70 8.78
C LYS A 162 -6.94 28.82 10.02
N ALA A 163 -7.15 27.51 9.89
CA ALA A 163 -7.06 26.55 11.00
C ALA A 163 -6.70 25.16 10.48
N LEU A 164 -6.29 24.27 11.40
CA LEU A 164 -6.08 22.84 11.15
C LEU A 164 -7.41 22.17 10.79
N SER A 165 -7.36 21.12 9.95
CA SER A 165 -8.56 20.32 9.67
C SER A 165 -8.95 19.47 10.88
N ALA A 166 -10.22 19.05 10.93
CA ALA A 166 -10.69 18.13 11.98
C ALA A 166 -9.89 16.84 12.01
N ASP A 167 -9.57 16.27 10.85
CA ASP A 167 -8.75 15.06 10.72
C ASP A 167 -7.34 15.24 11.29
N GLN A 168 -6.71 16.41 11.05
CA GLN A 168 -5.38 16.71 11.61
C GLN A 168 -5.44 16.85 13.13
N LEU A 169 -6.48 17.51 13.67
CA LEU A 169 -6.66 17.64 15.12
C LEU A 169 -6.92 16.30 15.78
N GLN A 170 -7.72 15.46 15.14
CA GLN A 170 -8.04 14.13 15.63
C GLN A 170 -6.82 13.20 15.60
N LEU A 171 -6.08 13.19 14.49
CA LEU A 171 -4.85 12.40 14.37
C LEU A 171 -3.79 12.85 15.40
N LYS A 172 -3.61 14.16 15.60
CA LYS A 172 -2.76 14.72 16.64
C LYS A 172 -3.18 14.23 18.03
N ALA A 173 -4.47 14.32 18.35
CA ALA A 173 -4.98 13.91 19.65
C ALA A 173 -4.77 12.40 19.90
N SER A 174 -5.04 11.56 18.89
CA SER A 174 -4.86 10.11 18.99
C SER A 174 -3.38 9.71 19.14
N MET A 175 -2.47 10.37 18.43
CA MET A 175 -1.03 10.11 18.56
C MET A 175 -0.50 10.56 19.93
N LEU A 176 -0.84 11.76 20.39
CA LEU A 176 -0.42 12.29 21.70
C LEU A 176 -1.07 11.56 22.89
N ALA A 177 -2.12 10.78 22.67
CA ALA A 177 -2.69 9.91 23.69
C ALA A 177 -1.80 8.70 23.99
N VAL A 178 -1.03 8.22 23.02
CA VAL A 178 -0.18 7.02 23.15
C VAL A 178 1.32 7.31 23.17
N LEU A 179 1.77 8.40 22.53
CA LEU A 179 3.18 8.78 22.38
C LEU A 179 3.52 10.02 23.23
N ASP A 180 4.59 9.97 24.01
CA ASP A 180 5.16 11.11 24.73
C ASP A 180 6.28 11.78 23.94
N GLY A 181 7.22 10.99 23.43
CA GLY A 181 8.37 11.52 22.70
C GLY A 181 9.00 10.51 21.75
N VAL A 182 9.81 11.02 20.83
CA VAL A 182 10.61 10.23 19.90
C VAL A 182 12.04 10.77 19.88
N ARG A 183 13.04 9.86 19.84
CA ARG A 183 14.46 10.20 19.75
C ARG A 183 15.15 9.33 18.71
N ASP A 184 16.06 9.91 17.94
CA ASP A 184 17.01 9.17 17.11
C ASP A 184 18.32 8.97 17.91
N GLU A 185 18.59 7.71 18.23
CA GLU A 185 19.80 7.27 18.92
C GLU A 185 20.69 6.45 17.98
N SER A 186 20.49 6.57 16.66
CA SER A 186 21.28 5.85 15.67
C SER A 186 22.76 6.23 15.75
N SER A 187 23.63 5.24 15.59
CA SER A 187 25.08 5.40 15.71
C SER A 187 25.82 4.49 14.71
N ARG A 188 27.14 4.50 14.73
CA ARG A 188 27.94 3.54 13.93
C ARG A 188 27.77 2.10 14.38
N GLU A 189 27.45 1.87 15.65
CA GLU A 189 27.22 0.52 16.20
C GLU A 189 25.79 0.04 15.99
N ALA A 190 24.83 0.97 16.01
CA ALA A 190 23.41 0.72 15.73
C ALA A 190 22.95 1.68 14.63
N SER A 191 23.04 1.23 13.38
CA SER A 191 22.73 2.06 12.20
C SER A 191 21.30 2.62 12.19
N VAL A 192 20.38 1.94 12.83
CA VAL A 192 19.00 2.39 13.10
C VAL A 192 18.69 2.12 14.55
N ARG A 193 18.38 3.18 15.29
CA ARG A 193 17.87 3.11 16.67
C ARG A 193 16.95 4.31 16.91
N ILE A 194 15.66 4.15 16.62
CA ILE A 194 14.65 5.17 16.91
C ILE A 194 13.88 4.71 18.14
N VAL A 195 13.88 5.55 19.15
CA VAL A 195 13.24 5.26 20.45
C VAL A 195 11.94 6.04 20.54
N PHE A 196 10.84 5.33 20.79
CA PHE A 196 9.52 5.90 21.05
C PHE A 196 9.14 5.67 22.51
N GLU A 197 8.82 6.75 23.21
CA GLU A 197 8.41 6.73 24.59
C GLU A 197 6.88 6.75 24.69
N PRO A 198 6.23 5.76 25.34
CA PRO A 198 4.79 5.79 25.56
C PRO A 198 4.40 6.91 26.52
N LYS A 199 3.21 7.48 26.34
CA LYS A 199 2.67 8.54 27.19
C LYS A 199 2.64 8.16 28.66
N THR A 200 2.35 6.92 28.95
CA THR A 200 2.41 6.32 30.30
C THR A 200 2.77 4.84 30.16
N SER A 201 3.34 4.26 31.23
CA SER A 201 3.66 2.82 31.27
C SER A 201 2.44 1.88 31.20
N ARG A 202 1.22 2.42 31.37
CA ARG A 202 -0.05 1.67 31.32
C ARG A 202 -0.59 1.49 29.90
N ILE A 203 0.00 2.16 28.90
CA ILE A 203 -0.42 2.03 27.51
C ILE A 203 -0.04 0.63 27.04
N GLU A 204 -1.01 -0.03 26.38
CA GLU A 204 -0.75 -1.31 25.73
C GLU A 204 0.29 -1.13 24.62
N GLN A 205 1.32 -1.98 24.64
CA GLN A 205 2.40 -1.93 23.63
C GLN A 205 1.85 -1.99 22.21
N GLN A 206 0.83 -2.83 22.00
CA GLN A 206 0.20 -3.00 20.70
C GLN A 206 -0.52 -1.75 20.21
N ASP A 207 -1.10 -0.94 21.10
CA ASP A 207 -1.78 0.31 20.72
C ASP A 207 -0.77 1.34 20.18
N LEU A 208 0.38 1.50 20.83
CA LEU A 208 1.46 2.37 20.35
C LEU A 208 2.01 1.86 19.00
N ILE A 209 2.33 0.57 18.90
CA ILE A 209 2.86 -0.05 17.69
C ILE A 209 1.89 0.15 16.53
N THR A 210 0.62 -0.20 16.71
CA THR A 210 -0.40 -0.09 15.68
C THR A 210 -0.60 1.35 15.22
N SER A 211 -0.59 2.31 16.14
CA SER A 211 -0.70 3.73 15.83
C SER A 211 0.48 4.22 14.99
N LEU A 212 1.70 3.87 15.36
CA LEU A 212 2.91 4.24 14.62
C LEU A 212 2.93 3.61 13.22
N LEU A 213 2.67 2.31 13.10
CA LEU A 213 2.66 1.60 11.81
C LEU A 213 1.58 2.12 10.86
N ALA A 214 0.40 2.48 11.39
CA ALA A 214 -0.71 2.94 10.55
C ALA A 214 -0.53 4.36 10.01
N HIS A 215 0.24 5.20 10.70
CA HIS A 215 0.32 6.63 10.39
C HIS A 215 1.70 7.12 9.96
N THR A 216 2.70 6.25 9.93
CA THR A 216 4.06 6.57 9.49
C THR A 216 4.58 5.60 8.45
N SER A 217 5.72 5.93 7.83
CA SER A 217 6.44 5.04 6.91
C SER A 217 7.08 3.81 7.57
N LEU A 218 6.88 3.59 8.88
CA LEU A 218 7.30 2.35 9.55
C LEU A 218 6.60 1.11 8.98
N GLU A 219 5.46 1.28 8.31
CA GLU A 219 4.86 0.27 7.44
C GLU A 219 4.53 0.92 6.08
N THR A 220 5.13 0.43 5.02
CA THR A 220 5.00 1.00 3.68
C THR A 220 4.88 -0.06 2.61
N SER A 221 4.72 0.38 1.37
CA SER A 221 4.68 -0.47 0.19
C SER A 221 5.97 -0.32 -0.60
N ALA A 222 6.67 -1.43 -0.85
CA ALA A 222 7.82 -1.49 -1.75
C ALA A 222 7.36 -1.98 -3.13
N SER A 223 7.53 -1.15 -4.14
CA SER A 223 7.16 -1.48 -5.52
C SER A 223 8.14 -2.48 -6.12
N ILE A 224 7.63 -3.34 -6.99
CA ILE A 224 8.43 -4.22 -7.84
C ILE A 224 8.06 -3.94 -9.29
N ASN A 225 9.07 -3.68 -10.11
CA ASN A 225 8.93 -3.55 -11.56
C ASN A 225 10.22 -4.07 -12.21
N LEU A 226 10.19 -5.33 -12.66
CA LEU A 226 11.34 -6.03 -13.23
C LEU A 226 11.52 -5.68 -14.71
N THR A 227 11.52 -4.38 -15.04
CA THR A 227 11.84 -3.90 -16.39
C THR A 227 13.35 -3.88 -16.56
N ALA A 228 13.86 -4.68 -17.47
CA ALA A 228 15.30 -4.79 -17.77
C ALA A 228 15.54 -4.93 -19.28
N ILE A 229 16.76 -4.55 -19.70
CA ILE A 229 17.22 -4.78 -21.07
C ILE A 229 17.56 -6.27 -21.21
N GLY A 230 16.94 -6.93 -22.18
CA GLY A 230 17.16 -8.34 -22.48
C GLY A 230 18.41 -8.59 -23.32
N LEU A 231 18.65 -9.88 -23.62
CA LEU A 231 19.74 -10.30 -24.53
C LEU A 231 19.59 -9.72 -25.94
N ASP A 232 18.37 -9.39 -26.34
CA ASP A 232 18.03 -8.72 -27.59
C ASP A 232 18.29 -7.20 -27.59
N GLY A 233 18.75 -6.65 -26.47
CA GLY A 233 19.02 -5.22 -26.29
C GLY A 233 17.77 -4.35 -26.11
N ARG A 234 16.58 -4.93 -25.90
CA ARG A 234 15.31 -4.21 -25.73
C ARG A 234 14.87 -4.19 -24.28
N PRO A 235 14.34 -3.06 -23.79
CA PRO A 235 13.75 -2.98 -22.47
C PRO A 235 12.37 -3.64 -22.46
N VAL A 236 12.18 -4.64 -21.60
CA VAL A 236 10.93 -5.39 -21.41
C VAL A 236 10.71 -5.68 -19.94
N GLN A 237 9.45 -5.65 -19.50
CA GLN A 237 9.06 -6.17 -18.20
C GLN A 237 9.15 -7.70 -18.24
N LYS A 238 9.90 -8.29 -17.33
CA LYS A 238 10.21 -9.72 -17.28
C LYS A 238 9.75 -10.34 -15.98
N SER A 239 9.41 -11.63 -16.01
CA SER A 239 9.32 -12.41 -14.77
C SER A 239 10.71 -12.59 -14.17
N LEU A 240 10.78 -12.84 -12.86
CA LEU A 240 12.05 -13.13 -12.18
C LEU A 240 12.73 -14.38 -12.78
N ARG A 241 11.95 -15.41 -13.14
CA ARG A 241 12.44 -16.59 -13.86
C ARG A 241 13.13 -16.21 -15.17
N GLN A 242 12.52 -15.36 -15.99
CA GLN A 242 13.10 -14.91 -17.25
C GLN A 242 14.43 -14.17 -17.02
N MET A 243 14.50 -13.31 -16.01
CA MET A 243 15.76 -12.62 -15.68
C MET A 243 16.88 -13.60 -15.30
N LEU A 244 16.57 -14.62 -14.49
CA LEU A 244 17.53 -15.66 -14.13
C LEU A 244 17.96 -16.50 -15.35
N GLN A 245 17.01 -16.89 -16.20
CA GLN A 245 17.29 -17.67 -17.43
C GLN A 245 18.16 -16.91 -18.42
N GLU A 246 17.85 -15.63 -18.67
CA GLU A 246 18.66 -14.80 -19.56
C GLU A 246 20.07 -14.56 -19.01
N TRP A 247 20.20 -14.37 -17.68
CA TRP A 247 21.53 -14.30 -17.08
C TRP A 247 22.31 -15.63 -17.20
N ILE A 248 21.66 -16.78 -17.02
CA ILE A 248 22.27 -18.10 -17.20
C ILE A 248 22.76 -18.27 -18.64
N GLU A 249 21.97 -17.87 -19.63
CA GLU A 249 22.35 -17.90 -21.06
C GLU A 249 23.53 -16.96 -21.33
N PHE A 250 23.48 -15.74 -20.80
CA PHE A 250 24.60 -14.81 -20.88
C PHE A 250 25.86 -15.39 -20.24
N ARG A 251 25.76 -15.96 -19.05
CA ARG A 251 26.90 -16.58 -18.36
C ARG A 251 27.46 -17.77 -19.13
N HIS A 252 26.60 -18.58 -19.73
CA HIS A 252 27.03 -19.67 -20.61
C HIS A 252 27.90 -19.13 -21.77
N SER A 253 27.44 -18.08 -22.44
CA SER A 253 28.16 -17.42 -23.52
C SER A 253 29.50 -16.83 -23.06
N THR A 254 29.54 -16.17 -21.90
CA THR A 254 30.80 -15.60 -21.36
C THR A 254 31.83 -16.68 -21.02
N ILE A 255 31.43 -17.81 -20.45
CA ILE A 255 32.33 -18.93 -20.15
C ILE A 255 32.83 -19.56 -21.46
N GLU A 256 31.97 -19.75 -22.44
CA GLU A 256 32.35 -20.26 -23.77
C GLU A 256 33.39 -19.34 -24.43
N ARG A 257 33.13 -18.02 -24.46
CA ARG A 257 34.06 -17.02 -25.02
C ARG A 257 35.40 -17.01 -24.28
N ARG A 258 35.36 -17.01 -22.95
CA ARG A 258 36.57 -17.10 -22.11
C ARG A 258 37.38 -18.36 -22.42
N SER A 259 36.70 -19.50 -22.52
CA SER A 259 37.36 -20.77 -22.81
C SER A 259 37.98 -20.81 -24.23
N LYS A 260 37.29 -20.26 -25.24
CA LYS A 260 37.82 -20.12 -26.59
C LYS A 260 39.04 -19.17 -26.62
N HIS A 261 38.98 -18.07 -25.93
CA HIS A 261 40.10 -17.12 -25.86
C HIS A 261 41.31 -17.76 -25.18
N ARG A 262 41.09 -18.49 -24.08
CA ARG A 262 42.17 -19.23 -23.38
C ARG A 262 42.75 -20.35 -24.23
N LEU A 263 41.89 -21.12 -24.91
CA LEU A 263 42.30 -22.17 -25.82
C LEU A 263 43.19 -21.62 -26.95
N GLY A 264 42.81 -20.49 -27.54
CA GLY A 264 43.64 -19.83 -28.54
C GLY A 264 45.04 -19.51 -28.02
N LYS A 265 45.15 -18.90 -26.83
CA LYS A 265 46.45 -18.62 -26.20
C LYS A 265 47.26 -19.89 -25.88
N VAL A 266 46.58 -20.94 -25.44
CA VAL A 266 47.21 -22.24 -25.15
C VAL A 266 47.74 -22.87 -26.43
N LEU A 267 46.96 -22.91 -27.50
CA LEU A 267 47.38 -23.43 -28.82
C LEU A 267 48.53 -22.62 -29.41
N ASP A 268 48.48 -21.29 -29.38
CA ASP A 268 49.57 -20.44 -29.81
C ASP A 268 50.85 -20.74 -29.05
N ARG A 269 50.79 -20.94 -27.73
CA ARG A 269 51.93 -21.26 -26.91
C ARG A 269 52.49 -22.66 -27.19
N ILE A 270 51.60 -23.68 -27.30
CA ILE A 270 51.98 -25.03 -27.71
C ILE A 270 52.72 -25.00 -29.05
N HIS A 271 52.15 -24.28 -30.03
CA HIS A 271 52.75 -24.15 -31.37
C HIS A 271 54.20 -23.63 -31.31
N ILE A 272 54.46 -22.58 -30.54
CA ILE A 272 55.82 -22.05 -30.35
C ILE A 272 56.73 -23.04 -29.66
N LEU A 273 56.23 -23.70 -28.58
CA LEU A 273 57.05 -24.64 -27.82
C LEU A 273 57.38 -25.91 -28.59
N GLU A 274 56.48 -26.40 -29.47
CA GLU A 274 56.74 -27.52 -30.36
C GLU A 274 57.85 -27.20 -31.35
N GLY A 275 57.89 -25.96 -31.88
CA GLY A 275 59.03 -25.48 -32.68
C GLY A 275 60.33 -25.49 -31.90
N ARG A 276 60.35 -24.98 -30.65
CA ARG A 276 61.52 -24.99 -29.79
C ARG A 276 61.96 -26.41 -29.40
N GLN A 277 61.03 -27.33 -29.14
CA GLN A 277 61.35 -28.73 -28.86
C GLN A 277 62.05 -29.38 -30.06
N LEU A 278 61.56 -29.15 -31.27
CA LEU A 278 62.17 -29.66 -32.50
C LEU A 278 63.62 -29.17 -32.68
N VAL A 279 63.84 -27.87 -32.39
CA VAL A 279 65.22 -27.29 -32.41
C VAL A 279 66.15 -27.94 -31.41
N LEU A 280 65.68 -28.13 -30.17
CA LEU A 280 66.49 -28.74 -29.12
C LEU A 280 66.85 -30.20 -29.40
N LEU A 281 66.01 -30.94 -30.12
CA LEU A 281 66.28 -32.30 -30.59
C LEU A 281 67.27 -32.33 -31.77
N ASN A 282 67.40 -31.26 -32.57
CA ASN A 282 68.19 -31.18 -33.78
C ASN A 282 69.15 -29.95 -33.73
N ILE A 283 69.71 -29.63 -32.57
CA ILE A 283 70.39 -28.39 -32.31
C ILE A 283 71.62 -28.14 -33.23
N ASP A 284 72.42 -29.19 -33.48
CA ASP A 284 73.60 -29.07 -34.33
C ASP A 284 73.25 -28.73 -35.79
N GLU A 285 72.16 -29.34 -36.31
CA GLU A 285 71.69 -29.07 -37.68
C GLU A 285 71.12 -27.68 -37.77
N VAL A 286 70.36 -27.22 -36.81
CA VAL A 286 69.79 -25.87 -36.73
C VAL A 286 70.93 -24.80 -36.72
N ILE A 287 71.95 -25.01 -35.90
CA ILE A 287 73.10 -24.12 -35.85
C ILE A 287 73.86 -24.11 -37.19
N ALA A 288 74.03 -25.26 -37.81
CA ALA A 288 74.67 -25.34 -39.12
C ALA A 288 73.90 -24.58 -40.18
N ILE A 289 72.56 -24.72 -40.26
CA ILE A 289 71.69 -23.98 -41.18
C ILE A 289 71.78 -22.46 -40.93
N ILE A 290 71.72 -22.00 -39.67
CA ILE A 290 71.79 -20.57 -39.34
C ILE A 290 73.13 -19.96 -39.75
N ARG A 291 74.24 -20.74 -39.68
CA ARG A 291 75.60 -20.25 -40.04
C ARG A 291 75.92 -20.33 -41.51
N GLN A 292 75.33 -21.23 -42.27
CA GLN A 292 75.68 -21.50 -43.67
C GLN A 292 74.67 -20.95 -44.69
N SER A 293 73.48 -20.59 -44.28
CA SER A 293 72.43 -20.10 -45.16
C SER A 293 72.45 -18.57 -45.23
N ASP A 294 72.29 -18.00 -46.41
CA ASP A 294 72.09 -16.58 -46.61
C ASP A 294 70.67 -16.14 -46.12
N GLU A 295 69.70 -17.05 -46.13
CA GLU A 295 68.36 -16.84 -45.64
C GLU A 295 67.97 -17.91 -44.62
N PRO A 296 68.47 -17.81 -43.39
CA PRO A 296 68.30 -18.84 -42.37
C PRO A 296 66.85 -19.15 -42.04
N LYS A 297 65.96 -18.16 -42.01
CA LYS A 297 64.52 -18.32 -41.73
C LYS A 297 63.86 -19.23 -42.77
N ALA A 298 64.03 -18.96 -44.04
CA ALA A 298 63.48 -19.77 -45.12
C ALA A 298 64.02 -21.20 -45.10
N ALA A 299 65.32 -21.37 -44.88
CA ALA A 299 65.99 -22.68 -44.80
C ALA A 299 65.46 -23.54 -43.62
N LEU A 300 65.24 -22.94 -42.45
CA LEU A 300 64.64 -23.60 -41.29
C LEU A 300 63.18 -24.01 -41.55
N ILE A 301 62.42 -23.15 -42.19
CA ILE A 301 61.01 -23.47 -42.58
C ILE A 301 60.94 -24.63 -43.52
N GLU A 302 61.78 -24.62 -44.59
CA GLU A 302 61.82 -25.72 -45.56
C GLU A 302 62.26 -27.01 -44.95
N ARG A 303 63.32 -27.01 -44.17
CA ARG A 303 63.96 -28.22 -43.63
C ARG A 303 63.11 -28.87 -42.54
N PHE A 304 62.56 -28.12 -41.60
CA PHE A 304 61.82 -28.63 -40.44
C PHE A 304 60.34 -28.50 -40.56
N LYS A 305 59.79 -27.98 -41.69
CA LYS A 305 58.39 -27.72 -41.89
C LYS A 305 57.77 -26.80 -40.81
N LEU A 306 58.57 -25.83 -40.38
CA LEU A 306 58.15 -24.85 -39.38
C LEU A 306 57.19 -23.80 -39.96
N SER A 307 56.36 -23.24 -39.14
CA SER A 307 55.64 -22.01 -39.47
C SER A 307 56.56 -20.79 -39.44
N ASP A 308 56.14 -19.71 -40.09
CA ASP A 308 56.87 -18.46 -40.07
C ASP A 308 57.10 -17.96 -38.63
N ARG A 309 56.10 -18.04 -37.77
CA ARG A 309 56.15 -17.67 -36.34
C ARG A 309 57.11 -18.57 -35.52
N GLN A 310 57.16 -19.87 -35.81
CA GLN A 310 58.12 -20.78 -35.16
C GLN A 310 59.56 -20.49 -35.60
N ALA A 311 59.79 -20.25 -36.87
CA ALA A 311 61.11 -19.92 -37.38
C ALA A 311 61.65 -18.59 -36.85
N GLU A 312 60.83 -17.58 -36.74
CA GLU A 312 61.15 -16.31 -36.11
C GLU A 312 61.53 -16.47 -34.64
N ASP A 313 60.66 -17.14 -33.87
CA ASP A 313 60.90 -17.41 -32.46
C ASP A 313 62.23 -18.20 -32.24
N ILE A 314 62.54 -19.17 -33.11
CA ILE A 314 63.79 -19.92 -33.07
C ILE A 314 65.03 -19.04 -33.27
N LEU A 315 64.98 -18.12 -34.25
CA LEU A 315 66.07 -17.20 -34.49
C LEU A 315 66.29 -16.20 -33.37
N GLU A 316 65.27 -15.93 -32.56
CA GLU A 316 65.37 -15.05 -31.39
C GLU A 316 65.78 -15.81 -30.09
N ILE A 317 65.94 -17.13 -30.13
CA ILE A 317 66.33 -17.91 -28.96
C ILE A 317 67.73 -17.48 -28.44
N ARG A 318 67.75 -17.14 -27.17
CA ARG A 318 69.05 -16.83 -26.50
C ARG A 318 69.85 -18.12 -26.25
N LEU A 319 71.17 -18.08 -26.49
CA LEU A 319 72.05 -19.29 -26.34
C LEU A 319 71.87 -20.03 -24.99
N ARG A 320 71.65 -19.29 -23.89
CA ARG A 320 71.41 -19.89 -22.58
C ARG A 320 70.13 -20.78 -22.54
N GLN A 321 69.17 -20.53 -23.41
CA GLN A 321 67.92 -21.27 -23.49
C GLN A 321 68.06 -22.61 -24.24
N LEU A 322 69.21 -22.87 -24.82
CA LEU A 322 69.56 -24.16 -25.46
C LEU A 322 70.12 -25.20 -24.47
N ALA A 323 70.24 -24.84 -23.20
CA ALA A 323 70.76 -25.73 -22.16
C ALA A 323 69.77 -26.90 -21.91
N ARG A 324 70.28 -28.07 -21.55
CA ARG A 324 69.51 -29.31 -21.28
C ARG A 324 68.39 -29.10 -20.23
N LEU A 325 68.62 -28.25 -19.24
CA LEU A 325 67.59 -27.91 -18.24
C LEU A 325 66.37 -27.17 -18.83
N GLU A 326 66.56 -26.36 -19.84
CA GLU A 326 65.48 -25.66 -20.54
C GLU A 326 64.65 -26.64 -21.40
N ALA A 327 65.27 -27.64 -22.00
CA ALA A 327 64.54 -28.73 -22.71
C ALA A 327 63.54 -29.44 -21.78
N ILE A 328 63.94 -29.78 -20.56
CA ILE A 328 63.04 -30.40 -19.55
C ILE A 328 61.88 -29.48 -19.16
N LYS A 329 62.14 -28.16 -19.01
CA LYS A 329 61.12 -27.19 -18.71
C LYS A 329 60.11 -27.07 -19.84
N ILE A 330 60.56 -27.03 -21.10
CA ILE A 330 59.70 -26.99 -22.28
C ILE A 330 58.81 -28.20 -22.36
N GLU A 331 59.36 -29.40 -22.11
CA GLU A 331 58.59 -30.63 -22.10
C GLU A 331 57.51 -30.64 -21.00
N GLN A 332 57.83 -30.18 -19.80
CA GLN A 332 56.90 -30.03 -18.68
C GLN A 332 55.81 -29.00 -19.00
N GLU A 333 56.17 -27.85 -19.56
CA GLU A 333 55.22 -26.81 -19.98
C GLU A 333 54.30 -27.34 -21.06
N LEU A 334 54.82 -28.02 -22.09
CA LEU A 334 54.02 -28.65 -23.15
C LEU A 334 53.03 -29.68 -22.59
N SER A 335 53.48 -30.55 -21.68
CA SER A 335 52.56 -31.51 -21.04
C SER A 335 51.44 -30.82 -20.31
N THR A 336 51.76 -29.81 -19.52
CA THR A 336 50.75 -29.02 -18.76
C THR A 336 49.77 -28.32 -19.69
N LEU A 337 50.26 -27.69 -20.77
CA LEU A 337 49.43 -27.00 -21.75
C LEU A 337 48.53 -27.95 -22.55
N ARG A 338 49.02 -29.13 -22.91
CA ARG A 338 48.22 -30.18 -23.58
C ARG A 338 47.13 -30.72 -22.69
N ASP A 339 47.37 -30.86 -21.39
CA ASP A 339 46.32 -31.21 -20.42
C ASP A 339 45.30 -30.10 -20.25
N GLU A 340 45.74 -28.84 -20.27
CA GLU A 340 44.83 -27.67 -20.27
C GLU A 340 44.02 -27.60 -21.56
N GLN A 341 44.65 -27.82 -22.73
CA GLN A 341 43.98 -27.90 -24.03
C GLN A 341 42.84 -28.93 -24.00
N LYS A 342 43.10 -30.16 -23.59
CA LYS A 342 42.08 -31.20 -23.49
C LYS A 342 40.91 -30.81 -22.60
N LYS A 343 41.18 -30.16 -21.46
CA LYS A 343 40.13 -29.65 -20.56
C LYS A 343 39.30 -28.57 -21.23
N LEU A 344 39.92 -27.64 -21.92
CA LEU A 344 39.22 -26.53 -22.62
C LEU A 344 38.39 -27.05 -23.82
N GLU A 345 38.93 -28.02 -24.57
CA GLU A 345 38.24 -28.70 -25.67
C GLU A 345 37.01 -29.48 -25.14
N ASP A 346 37.11 -30.17 -23.99
CA ASP A 346 35.97 -30.85 -23.36
C ASP A 346 34.93 -29.86 -22.88
N ILE A 347 35.31 -28.71 -22.32
CA ILE A 347 34.38 -27.65 -21.92
C ILE A 347 33.62 -27.11 -23.14
N LEU A 348 34.31 -26.89 -24.24
CA LEU A 348 33.72 -26.33 -25.48
C LEU A 348 32.92 -27.36 -26.28
N GLY A 349 33.33 -28.62 -26.27
CA GLY A 349 32.70 -29.71 -27.03
C GLY A 349 31.56 -30.41 -26.29
N ASN A 350 31.47 -30.27 -24.96
CA ASN A 350 30.49 -30.97 -24.15
C ASN A 350 29.67 -30.01 -23.30
N PRO A 351 28.41 -29.74 -23.68
CA PRO A 351 27.51 -28.84 -22.92
C PRO A 351 27.32 -29.26 -21.46
N GLY A 352 27.43 -30.55 -21.16
CA GLY A 352 27.35 -31.05 -19.78
C GLY A 352 28.55 -30.63 -18.94
N THR A 353 29.77 -30.65 -19.50
CA THR A 353 30.98 -30.18 -18.83
C THR A 353 30.96 -28.69 -18.59
N LEU A 354 30.52 -27.91 -19.56
CA LEU A 354 30.35 -26.44 -19.39
C LEU A 354 29.34 -26.12 -18.28
N ARG A 355 28.18 -26.80 -18.24
CA ARG A 355 27.20 -26.62 -17.16
C ARG A 355 27.77 -26.96 -15.79
N ARG A 356 28.50 -28.05 -15.67
CA ARG A 356 29.17 -28.42 -14.39
C ARG A 356 30.18 -27.37 -13.95
N LEU A 357 30.94 -26.80 -14.90
CA LEU A 357 31.87 -25.71 -14.60
C LEU A 357 31.15 -24.49 -14.10
N MET A 358 30.08 -24.06 -14.79
CA MET A 358 29.26 -22.92 -14.41
C MET A 358 28.69 -23.08 -12.99
N VAL A 359 28.11 -24.24 -12.67
CA VAL A 359 27.60 -24.53 -11.33
C VAL A 359 28.71 -24.45 -10.28
N LYS A 360 29.87 -25.04 -10.56
CA LYS A 360 31.03 -25.03 -9.64
C LYS A 360 31.50 -23.58 -9.35
N GLU A 361 31.54 -22.73 -10.36
CA GLU A 361 31.96 -21.34 -10.20
C GLU A 361 30.93 -20.56 -9.38
N ILE A 362 29.62 -20.69 -9.65
CA ILE A 362 28.56 -20.04 -8.89
C ILE A 362 28.58 -20.47 -7.41
N GLU A 363 28.70 -21.79 -7.16
CA GLU A 363 28.76 -22.31 -5.79
C GLU A 363 30.02 -21.82 -5.03
N ALA A 364 31.16 -21.71 -5.72
CA ALA A 364 32.39 -21.18 -5.13
C ALA A 364 32.27 -19.69 -4.79
N ASP A 365 31.69 -18.88 -5.68
CA ASP A 365 31.47 -17.45 -5.46
C ASP A 365 30.44 -17.23 -4.32
N ALA A 366 29.36 -18.03 -4.30
CA ALA A 366 28.38 -17.98 -3.23
C ALA A 366 28.99 -18.36 -1.87
N LYS A 367 29.85 -19.37 -1.83
CA LYS A 367 30.53 -19.74 -0.58
C LYS A 367 31.44 -18.64 -0.04
N LEU A 368 32.06 -17.87 -0.92
CA LEU A 368 33.02 -16.82 -0.55
C LEU A 368 32.35 -15.52 -0.13
N PHE A 369 31.21 -15.16 -0.74
CA PHE A 369 30.62 -13.84 -0.63
C PHE A 369 29.22 -13.80 -0.02
N ALA A 370 28.54 -14.94 0.14
CA ALA A 370 27.19 -14.96 0.71
C ALA A 370 27.18 -14.59 2.19
N ASP A 371 26.16 -13.86 2.56
CA ASP A 371 25.80 -13.50 3.93
C ASP A 371 24.41 -14.06 4.29
N ALA A 372 24.05 -13.95 5.55
CA ALA A 372 22.71 -14.32 6.01
C ALA A 372 21.66 -13.34 5.52
N ARG A 373 20.44 -13.84 5.28
CA ARG A 373 19.27 -13.01 4.98
C ARG A 373 19.04 -11.99 6.11
N ARG A 374 18.78 -10.75 5.75
CA ARG A 374 18.49 -9.65 6.66
C ARG A 374 16.99 -9.42 6.82
N THR A 375 16.26 -9.43 5.70
CA THR A 375 14.83 -9.17 5.68
C THR A 375 14.04 -10.39 6.16
N LEU A 376 13.24 -10.23 7.20
CA LEU A 376 12.31 -11.26 7.66
C LEU A 376 11.13 -11.37 6.67
N ILE A 377 10.76 -12.59 6.30
CA ILE A 377 9.53 -12.84 5.52
C ILE A 377 8.55 -13.57 6.45
N GLN A 378 7.53 -12.85 6.87
CA GLN A 378 6.48 -13.40 7.73
C GLN A 378 5.19 -12.64 7.46
N ALA A 379 4.21 -13.33 6.88
CA ALA A 379 2.92 -12.73 6.52
C ALA A 379 2.16 -12.25 7.76
N GLU A 380 1.73 -11.02 7.73
CA GLU A 380 0.91 -10.39 8.77
C GLU A 380 -0.13 -9.46 8.14
N LYS A 381 -1.19 -9.15 8.91
CA LYS A 381 -2.18 -8.15 8.48
C LYS A 381 -1.57 -6.75 8.55
N LYS A 382 -1.91 -5.91 7.56
CA LYS A 382 -1.57 -4.48 7.60
C LYS A 382 -2.11 -3.84 8.87
N ALA A 383 -1.30 -3.00 9.52
CA ALA A 383 -1.73 -2.22 10.67
C ALA A 383 -2.84 -1.23 10.26
N VAL A 384 -3.97 -1.29 10.96
CA VAL A 384 -5.06 -0.34 10.84
C VAL A 384 -5.32 0.21 12.23
N ALA A 385 -4.95 1.45 12.46
CA ALA A 385 -5.34 2.12 13.70
C ALA A 385 -6.85 2.38 13.62
N GLU A 386 -7.62 1.74 14.47
CA GLU A 386 -8.95 2.22 14.78
C GLU A 386 -8.76 3.54 15.52
N ILE A 387 -9.11 4.65 14.87
CA ILE A 387 -9.17 5.93 15.54
C ILE A 387 -10.33 5.81 16.54
N LYS A 388 -10.03 5.51 17.78
CA LYS A 388 -11.02 5.59 18.87
C LYS A 388 -11.40 7.07 18.99
N LEU A 389 -12.54 7.44 18.40
CA LEU A 389 -13.18 8.72 18.65
C LEU A 389 -13.36 8.84 20.15
N VAL A 390 -12.90 9.95 20.73
CA VAL A 390 -13.16 10.23 22.13
C VAL A 390 -14.67 10.34 22.28
N ASP A 391 -15.26 9.43 23.05
CA ASP A 391 -16.71 9.33 23.22
C ASP A 391 -17.17 10.27 24.34
N GLU A 392 -17.48 11.53 23.97
CA GLU A 392 -17.91 12.59 24.88
C GLU A 392 -19.38 12.96 24.63
N ALA A 393 -20.05 13.36 25.69
CA ALA A 393 -21.40 13.92 25.62
C ALA A 393 -21.37 15.27 24.92
N VAL A 394 -22.24 15.46 23.94
CA VAL A 394 -22.39 16.73 23.20
C VAL A 394 -23.83 17.03 22.88
N THR A 395 -24.15 18.32 22.76
CA THR A 395 -25.44 18.78 22.23
C THR A 395 -25.21 19.35 20.82
N VAL A 396 -25.81 18.69 19.82
CA VAL A 396 -25.85 19.22 18.46
C VAL A 396 -26.98 20.23 18.34
N VAL A 397 -26.65 21.44 17.91
CA VAL A 397 -27.60 22.54 17.68
C VAL A 397 -27.75 22.71 16.19
N VAL A 398 -29.00 22.62 15.69
CA VAL A 398 -29.34 22.81 14.28
C VAL A 398 -30.28 24.02 14.16
N SER A 399 -29.95 24.95 13.26
CA SER A 399 -30.82 26.09 12.96
C SER A 399 -31.83 25.80 11.86
N ALA A 400 -32.88 26.63 11.76
CA ALA A 400 -33.91 26.52 10.73
C ALA A 400 -33.33 26.58 9.29
N LYS A 401 -32.25 27.35 9.09
CA LYS A 401 -31.51 27.42 7.81
C LYS A 401 -30.43 26.35 7.62
N GLY A 402 -30.37 25.35 8.51
CA GLY A 402 -29.45 24.22 8.40
C GLY A 402 -27.98 24.50 8.80
N TRP A 403 -27.75 25.50 9.65
CA TRP A 403 -26.46 25.69 10.30
C TRP A 403 -26.33 24.72 11.47
N VAL A 404 -25.17 24.12 11.61
CA VAL A 404 -24.90 23.09 12.62
C VAL A 404 -23.65 23.40 13.44
N ARG A 405 -23.71 23.08 14.73
CA ARG A 405 -22.58 23.14 15.66
C ARG A 405 -22.75 22.12 16.78
N ALA A 406 -21.65 21.70 17.41
CA ALA A 406 -21.67 20.81 18.56
C ALA A 406 -21.14 21.55 19.80
N ARG A 407 -21.87 21.45 20.93
CA ARG A 407 -21.47 21.99 22.23
C ARG A 407 -21.22 20.85 23.19
N GLY A 408 -20.09 20.86 23.90
CA GLY A 408 -19.76 19.85 24.89
C GLY A 408 -20.78 19.80 26.05
N GLY A 409 -21.16 18.58 26.46
CA GLY A 409 -22.13 18.33 27.51
C GLY A 409 -23.58 18.31 27.04
N HIS A 410 -24.48 17.87 27.95
CA HIS A 410 -25.94 17.83 27.80
C HIS A 410 -26.61 18.88 28.72
N GLY A 411 -27.94 19.02 28.63
CA GLY A 411 -28.73 19.89 29.52
C GLY A 411 -28.60 21.38 29.23
N HIS A 412 -28.28 21.75 27.99
CA HIS A 412 -28.21 23.15 27.61
C HIS A 412 -29.59 23.73 27.34
N ASP A 413 -29.88 24.90 27.95
CA ASP A 413 -31.11 25.62 27.63
C ASP A 413 -31.16 26.04 26.16
N ALA A 414 -32.19 25.60 25.45
CA ALA A 414 -32.41 25.88 24.05
C ALA A 414 -32.58 27.40 23.77
N ALA A 415 -33.12 28.16 24.71
CA ALA A 415 -33.29 29.62 24.61
C ALA A 415 -31.95 30.39 24.69
N GLY A 416 -30.89 29.75 25.21
CA GLY A 416 -29.57 30.36 25.33
C GLY A 416 -28.72 30.36 24.04
N PHE A 417 -29.21 29.76 22.94
CA PHE A 417 -28.45 29.69 21.70
C PHE A 417 -28.73 30.91 20.79
N ALA A 418 -27.69 31.66 20.47
CA ALA A 418 -27.76 32.75 19.49
C ALA A 418 -27.65 32.23 18.05
N PHE A 419 -28.37 32.84 17.14
CA PHE A 419 -28.38 32.55 15.70
C PHE A 419 -28.12 33.82 14.89
N LYS A 420 -27.80 33.66 13.61
CA LYS A 420 -27.70 34.80 12.67
C LYS A 420 -29.03 35.53 12.53
N SER A 421 -28.99 36.80 12.19
CA SER A 421 -30.19 37.59 11.92
C SER A 421 -31.12 36.91 10.93
N GLY A 422 -32.38 36.67 11.30
CA GLY A 422 -33.39 35.99 10.52
C GLY A 422 -33.21 34.47 10.43
N ASP A 423 -32.50 33.84 11.36
CA ASP A 423 -32.44 32.39 11.56
C ASP A 423 -32.84 32.04 13.00
N ASP A 424 -33.46 30.91 13.19
CA ASP A 424 -33.99 30.45 14.46
C ASP A 424 -33.58 28.99 14.75
N LEU A 425 -33.85 28.51 15.96
CA LEU A 425 -33.62 27.13 16.33
C LEU A 425 -34.55 26.17 15.57
N TYR A 426 -33.99 25.19 14.85
CA TYR A 426 -34.75 24.04 14.37
C TYR A 426 -34.93 23.02 15.52
N GLN A 427 -33.86 22.54 16.11
CA GLN A 427 -33.84 21.63 17.26
C GLN A 427 -32.44 21.43 17.85
N THR A 428 -32.39 21.07 19.13
CA THR A 428 -31.19 20.53 19.78
C THR A 428 -31.30 19.03 19.92
N PHE A 429 -30.15 18.33 19.78
CA PHE A 429 -30.06 16.87 19.95
C PHE A 429 -28.96 16.54 20.96
N GLU A 430 -29.32 15.92 22.06
CA GLU A 430 -28.35 15.40 23.02
C GLU A 430 -27.84 14.05 22.52
N CYS A 431 -26.54 13.99 22.24
CA CYS A 431 -25.90 12.84 21.63
C CYS A 431 -24.42 12.76 22.04
N ARG A 432 -23.64 11.94 21.37
CA ARG A 432 -22.21 11.77 21.64
C ARG A 432 -21.37 12.11 20.43
N THR A 433 -20.09 12.36 20.62
CA THR A 433 -19.15 12.64 19.51
C THR A 433 -19.06 11.53 18.49
N VAL A 434 -19.33 10.28 18.89
CA VAL A 434 -19.34 9.08 18.06
C VAL A 434 -20.63 8.90 17.24
N ASP A 435 -21.66 9.71 17.52
CA ASP A 435 -22.97 9.64 16.86
C ASP A 435 -22.98 10.30 15.48
N THR A 436 -24.11 10.17 14.79
CA THR A 436 -24.29 10.66 13.42
C THR A 436 -25.41 11.69 13.33
N VAL A 437 -25.13 12.79 12.60
CA VAL A 437 -26.15 13.72 12.13
C VAL A 437 -26.69 13.24 10.80
N LEU A 438 -28.02 13.11 10.70
CA LEU A 438 -28.73 12.86 9.47
C LEU A 438 -29.42 14.13 8.99
N ALA A 439 -29.34 14.39 7.70
CA ALA A 439 -30.10 15.44 7.02
C ALA A 439 -30.94 14.82 5.90
N PHE A 440 -32.22 15.19 5.84
CA PHE A 440 -33.18 14.63 4.91
C PHE A 440 -33.47 15.61 3.78
N GLY A 441 -33.14 15.20 2.56
CA GLY A 441 -33.34 16.01 1.36
C GLY A 441 -34.74 15.90 0.79
N SER A 442 -35.21 16.97 0.10
CA SER A 442 -36.48 17.02 -0.63
C SER A 442 -36.60 15.95 -1.72
N ASN A 443 -35.49 15.41 -2.17
CA ASN A 443 -35.40 14.30 -3.14
C ASN A 443 -35.48 12.90 -2.49
N GLY A 444 -35.75 12.82 -1.19
CA GLY A 444 -35.79 11.53 -0.46
C GLY A 444 -34.44 10.91 -0.13
N ARG A 445 -33.32 11.61 -0.42
CA ARG A 445 -31.99 11.17 0.02
C ARG A 445 -31.73 11.55 1.47
N VAL A 446 -30.96 10.71 2.13
CA VAL A 446 -30.47 10.94 3.49
C VAL A 446 -28.96 11.16 3.41
N TYR A 447 -28.51 12.28 3.94
CA TYR A 447 -27.09 12.65 4.06
C TYR A 447 -26.67 12.42 5.51
N SER A 448 -25.48 11.89 5.71
CA SER A 448 -24.95 11.58 7.04
C SER A 448 -23.60 12.26 7.27
N VAL A 449 -23.45 12.88 8.45
CA VAL A 449 -22.24 13.55 8.88
C VAL A 449 -21.90 13.09 10.31
N PRO A 450 -20.67 12.62 10.61
CA PRO A 450 -20.28 12.32 11.98
C PRO A 450 -20.38 13.56 12.88
N VAL A 451 -20.88 13.41 14.08
CA VAL A 451 -20.97 14.51 15.05
C VAL A 451 -19.59 15.11 15.35
N SER A 452 -18.55 14.28 15.39
CA SER A 452 -17.16 14.71 15.55
C SER A 452 -16.63 15.64 14.46
N ALA A 453 -17.26 15.67 13.27
CA ALA A 453 -16.90 16.57 12.17
C ALA A 453 -17.54 17.95 12.27
N LEU A 454 -18.44 18.17 13.22
CA LEU A 454 -19.12 19.46 13.40
C LEU A 454 -18.18 20.48 14.06
N PRO A 455 -18.34 21.78 13.74
CA PRO A 455 -17.61 22.83 14.40
C PRO A 455 -18.04 22.94 15.88
N GLY A 456 -17.10 23.32 16.75
CA GLY A 456 -17.38 23.60 18.16
C GLY A 456 -18.32 24.81 18.32
N ALA A 457 -18.91 24.95 19.51
CA ALA A 457 -19.94 25.91 19.83
C ALA A 457 -19.52 27.39 19.86
N ARG A 458 -18.28 27.73 19.60
CA ARG A 458 -17.85 29.14 19.47
C ARG A 458 -18.24 29.67 18.10
N GLY A 459 -19.22 30.58 18.05
CA GLY A 459 -19.75 31.18 16.82
C GLY A 459 -21.06 30.56 16.32
N ASP A 460 -21.49 30.92 15.12
CA ASP A 460 -22.79 30.54 14.54
C ASP A 460 -22.82 29.10 13.99
N GLY A 461 -21.68 28.38 13.99
CA GLY A 461 -21.55 27.09 13.32
C GLY A 461 -21.22 27.21 11.83
N GLN A 462 -21.56 26.18 11.07
CA GLN A 462 -21.39 26.16 9.61
C GLN A 462 -22.62 25.54 8.93
N PRO A 463 -22.92 25.91 7.67
CA PRO A 463 -23.99 25.25 6.93
C PRO A 463 -23.67 23.76 6.75
N LEU A 464 -24.63 22.86 7.00
CA LEU A 464 -24.44 21.43 6.83
C LEU A 464 -24.09 21.07 5.37
N THR A 465 -24.56 21.88 4.42
CA THR A 465 -24.27 21.76 2.98
C THR A 465 -22.78 21.90 2.63
N THR A 466 -21.95 22.42 3.53
CA THR A 466 -20.47 22.45 3.33
C THR A 466 -19.80 21.12 3.64
N LEU A 467 -20.50 20.22 4.34
CA LEU A 467 -19.99 18.90 4.76
C LEU A 467 -20.50 17.76 3.85
N ILE A 468 -21.50 18.03 3.00
CA ILE A 468 -22.14 17.05 2.11
C ILE A 468 -22.11 17.54 0.66
N GLU A 469 -22.39 16.64 -0.28
CA GLU A 469 -22.57 16.94 -1.70
C GLU A 469 -24.07 16.90 -2.01
N LEU A 470 -24.70 18.07 -2.02
CA LEU A 470 -26.12 18.19 -2.28
C LEU A 470 -26.41 18.20 -3.79
N GLU A 471 -27.36 17.38 -4.25
CA GLU A 471 -27.80 17.41 -5.66
C GLU A 471 -28.47 18.74 -6.00
N THR A 472 -28.24 19.23 -7.22
CA THR A 472 -28.78 20.48 -7.71
C THR A 472 -30.32 20.50 -7.60
N GLY A 473 -30.87 21.55 -7.01
CA GLY A 473 -32.31 21.70 -6.80
C GLY A 473 -32.87 21.00 -5.55
N THR A 474 -32.04 20.29 -4.79
CA THR A 474 -32.44 19.64 -3.53
C THR A 474 -32.35 20.62 -2.37
N GLN A 475 -33.35 20.61 -1.48
CA GLN A 475 -33.35 21.35 -0.22
C GLN A 475 -33.29 20.36 0.95
N LEU A 476 -32.61 20.71 2.03
CA LEU A 476 -32.64 19.94 3.28
C LEU A 476 -33.92 20.34 4.06
N LEU A 477 -34.76 19.37 4.36
CA LEU A 477 -36.03 19.59 5.01
C LEU A 477 -35.99 19.34 6.53
N HIS A 478 -35.33 18.28 6.94
CA HIS A 478 -35.33 17.83 8.32
C HIS A 478 -33.96 17.31 8.75
N TYR A 479 -33.76 17.31 10.07
CA TYR A 479 -32.48 16.89 10.68
C TYR A 479 -32.75 15.97 11.87
N PHE A 480 -31.80 15.10 12.15
CA PHE A 480 -31.75 14.28 13.35
C PHE A 480 -30.28 14.05 13.74
N ALA A 481 -29.96 13.99 15.02
CA ALA A 481 -28.66 13.55 15.50
C ALA A 481 -28.83 12.58 16.66
N GLY A 482 -28.11 11.46 16.62
CA GLY A 482 -28.20 10.44 17.66
C GLY A 482 -27.42 9.18 17.30
N PRO A 483 -27.51 8.15 18.20
CA PRO A 483 -26.78 6.92 18.06
C PRO A 483 -27.23 6.10 16.85
N SER A 484 -26.33 5.28 16.33
CA SER A 484 -26.59 4.39 15.18
C SER A 484 -27.79 3.45 15.41
N THR A 485 -28.07 3.11 16.65
CA THR A 485 -29.18 2.23 17.08
C THR A 485 -30.52 2.96 17.15
N ALA A 486 -30.54 4.29 17.17
CA ALA A 486 -31.80 5.04 17.25
C ALA A 486 -32.73 4.69 16.08
N MET A 487 -33.99 4.38 16.41
CA MET A 487 -35.03 4.05 15.43
C MET A 487 -35.94 5.25 15.16
N LEU A 488 -36.16 5.53 13.90
CA LEU A 488 -36.99 6.65 13.43
C LEU A 488 -38.21 6.12 12.63
N LEU A 489 -39.35 6.77 12.80
CA LEU A 489 -40.48 6.70 11.90
C LEU A 489 -40.30 7.76 10.81
N LEU A 490 -40.24 7.30 9.58
CA LEU A 490 -40.19 8.14 8.37
C LEU A 490 -41.53 8.09 7.68
N ALA A 491 -42.09 9.25 7.30
CA ALA A 491 -43.36 9.35 6.64
C ALA A 491 -43.36 10.39 5.51
N SER A 492 -44.12 10.17 4.44
CA SER A 492 -44.32 11.10 3.35
C SER A 492 -45.68 11.80 3.45
N SER A 493 -45.80 12.99 2.86
CA SER A 493 -47.06 13.77 2.80
C SER A 493 -48.21 13.01 2.10
N ALA A 494 -47.90 11.95 1.36
CA ALA A 494 -48.88 11.06 0.74
C ALA A 494 -49.46 9.99 1.71
N GLY A 495 -49.05 10.03 2.99
CA GLY A 495 -49.57 9.10 4.00
C GLY A 495 -48.91 7.71 4.03
N TYR A 496 -47.71 7.57 3.50
CA TYR A 496 -46.91 6.34 3.57
C TYR A 496 -45.76 6.51 4.55
N GLY A 497 -45.33 5.39 5.16
CA GLY A 497 -44.17 5.45 6.08
C GLY A 497 -43.69 4.08 6.52
N PHE A 498 -42.53 4.08 7.19
CA PHE A 498 -41.87 2.88 7.70
C PHE A 498 -40.88 3.23 8.81
N LEU A 499 -40.34 2.20 9.46
CA LEU A 499 -39.31 2.34 10.49
C LEU A 499 -37.93 2.05 9.93
N ALA A 500 -36.94 2.81 10.38
CA ALA A 500 -35.52 2.56 10.05
C ALA A 500 -34.60 3.05 11.18
N THR A 501 -33.45 2.37 11.34
CA THR A 501 -32.40 2.82 12.27
C THR A 501 -31.46 3.82 11.60
N VAL A 502 -30.80 4.65 12.43
CA VAL A 502 -29.79 5.60 11.96
C VAL A 502 -28.69 4.90 11.17
N GLU A 503 -28.21 3.74 11.64
CA GLU A 503 -27.22 2.91 10.95
C GLU A 503 -27.64 2.57 9.52
N GLN A 504 -28.90 2.17 9.32
CA GLN A 504 -29.45 1.80 8.01
C GLN A 504 -29.50 2.99 7.04
N MET A 505 -29.63 4.22 7.57
CA MET A 505 -29.65 5.48 6.80
C MET A 505 -28.28 6.08 6.57
N THR A 506 -27.28 5.71 7.37
CA THR A 506 -25.91 6.25 7.28
C THR A 506 -25.19 5.80 6.00
N SER A 507 -24.47 6.72 5.38
CA SER A 507 -23.66 6.50 4.18
C SER A 507 -22.27 7.11 4.34
N ARG A 508 -21.24 6.43 3.85
CA ARG A 508 -19.87 6.98 3.77
C ARG A 508 -19.70 7.99 2.63
N LEU A 509 -20.64 8.03 1.68
CA LEU A 509 -20.59 8.93 0.54
C LEU A 509 -21.20 10.28 0.92
N LYS A 510 -20.50 11.38 0.62
CA LYS A 510 -20.99 12.76 0.84
C LYS A 510 -22.26 13.08 0.03
N ALA A 511 -22.46 12.40 -1.10
CA ALA A 511 -23.66 12.51 -1.94
C ALA A 511 -24.89 11.83 -1.30
N GLY A 512 -24.77 11.26 -0.08
CA GLY A 512 -25.86 10.63 0.64
C GLY A 512 -26.39 9.35 -0.03
N LYS A 513 -27.49 8.83 0.52
CA LYS A 513 -28.12 7.59 0.09
C LYS A 513 -29.60 7.84 -0.23
N ALA A 514 -30.08 7.42 -1.40
CA ALA A 514 -31.52 7.39 -1.68
C ALA A 514 -32.19 6.43 -0.67
N PHE A 515 -33.14 6.92 0.10
CA PHE A 515 -33.70 6.13 1.20
C PHE A 515 -35.23 6.22 1.30
N VAL A 516 -35.83 7.40 1.12
CA VAL A 516 -37.27 7.55 1.13
C VAL A 516 -37.77 7.80 -0.30
N THR A 517 -38.71 6.99 -0.77
CA THR A 517 -39.31 7.18 -2.10
C THR A 517 -40.49 8.14 -1.98
N CYS A 518 -40.31 9.37 -2.48
CA CYS A 518 -41.38 10.36 -2.64
C CYS A 518 -41.66 10.55 -4.15
N ASN A 519 -42.92 10.49 -4.55
CA ASN A 519 -43.31 10.81 -5.94
C ASN A 519 -43.33 12.32 -6.17
N ALA A 520 -43.51 12.76 -7.41
CA ALA A 520 -43.60 14.16 -7.75
C ALA A 520 -44.77 14.82 -6.97
N GLY A 521 -44.49 15.92 -6.27
CA GLY A 521 -45.46 16.63 -5.43
C GLY A 521 -45.59 16.09 -4.00
N GLU A 522 -44.92 14.99 -3.64
CA GLU A 522 -44.83 14.49 -2.27
C GLU A 522 -43.60 15.06 -1.56
N SER A 523 -43.71 15.31 -0.26
CA SER A 523 -42.62 15.77 0.59
C SER A 523 -42.44 14.83 1.78
N LEU A 524 -41.22 14.80 2.33
CA LEU A 524 -40.94 14.05 3.56
C LEU A 524 -41.50 14.85 4.75
N CYS A 525 -42.24 14.17 5.65
CA CYS A 525 -42.63 14.70 6.94
C CYS A 525 -41.47 14.66 7.93
N ARG A 526 -41.55 15.46 8.99
CA ARG A 526 -40.55 15.47 10.06
C ARG A 526 -40.40 14.06 10.65
N PRO A 527 -39.19 13.47 10.68
CA PRO A 527 -38.96 12.17 11.29
C PRO A 527 -39.29 12.15 12.79
N SER A 528 -39.88 11.09 13.28
CA SER A 528 -40.20 10.93 14.68
C SER A 528 -39.36 9.83 15.32
N VAL A 529 -38.77 10.13 16.48
CA VAL A 529 -37.98 9.15 17.25
C VAL A 529 -38.92 8.10 17.86
N VAL A 530 -38.67 6.84 17.58
CA VAL A 530 -39.38 5.69 18.16
C VAL A 530 -38.65 5.21 19.39
N GLU A 531 -37.37 5.00 19.26
CA GLU A 531 -36.48 4.53 20.31
C GLU A 531 -35.09 5.18 20.18
N ALA A 532 -34.57 5.64 21.31
CA ALA A 532 -33.18 6.06 21.47
C ALA A 532 -32.78 5.79 22.93
N PRO A 533 -31.49 5.72 23.28
CA PRO A 533 -31.02 5.36 24.64
C PRO A 533 -31.64 6.17 25.78
N ALA A 534 -32.03 7.42 25.54
CA ALA A 534 -32.62 8.31 26.56
C ALA A 534 -34.15 8.47 26.41
N VAL A 535 -34.77 7.79 25.47
CA VAL A 535 -36.21 7.97 25.15
C VAL A 535 -36.92 6.65 25.34
N ALA A 536 -38.04 6.64 26.07
CA ALA A 536 -38.88 5.45 26.26
C ALA A 536 -39.40 4.96 24.91
N LEU A 537 -39.50 3.62 24.75
CA LEU A 537 -40.03 2.98 23.57
C LEU A 537 -41.45 3.47 23.29
N ALA A 538 -41.72 3.99 22.09
CA ALA A 538 -43.06 4.36 21.67
C ALA A 538 -43.89 3.10 21.41
N THR A 539 -45.15 3.14 21.74
CA THR A 539 -46.07 1.99 21.58
C THR A 539 -47.11 2.21 20.48
N HIS A 540 -47.37 3.47 20.12
CA HIS A 540 -48.41 3.86 19.17
C HIS A 540 -47.87 4.88 18.17
N VAL A 541 -48.53 5.01 17.05
CA VAL A 541 -48.33 6.06 16.02
C VAL A 541 -49.56 6.90 15.92
N ALA A 542 -49.40 8.23 15.92
CA ALA A 542 -50.44 9.17 15.62
C ALA A 542 -50.13 9.87 14.28
N CYS A 543 -51.09 9.84 13.35
CA CYS A 543 -51.03 10.55 12.07
C CYS A 543 -52.01 11.75 12.12
N ALA A 544 -51.57 12.91 11.69
CA ALA A 544 -52.43 14.09 11.54
C ALA A 544 -52.43 14.53 10.09
N SER A 545 -53.61 14.71 9.48
CA SER A 545 -53.72 15.23 8.12
C SER A 545 -53.88 16.76 8.13
N THR A 546 -53.62 17.41 7.03
CA THR A 546 -53.73 18.86 6.86
C THR A 546 -55.20 19.36 6.93
N LEU A 547 -56.15 18.47 6.73
CA LEU A 547 -57.59 18.77 6.92
C LEU A 547 -58.12 18.39 8.32
N GLY A 548 -57.21 18.12 9.30
CA GLY A 548 -57.56 17.88 10.69
C GLY A 548 -58.08 16.49 10.99
N ARG A 549 -57.79 15.49 10.18
CA ARG A 549 -58.06 14.09 10.51
C ARG A 549 -56.95 13.50 11.33
N ILE A 550 -57.28 12.74 12.37
CA ILE A 550 -56.33 12.06 13.24
C ILE A 550 -56.64 10.58 13.20
N LEU A 551 -55.57 9.77 13.01
CA LEU A 551 -55.60 8.32 13.11
C LEU A 551 -54.51 7.86 14.07
N THR A 552 -54.85 6.97 15.00
CA THR A 552 -53.87 6.33 15.86
C THR A 552 -53.94 4.82 15.72
N PHE A 553 -52.80 4.13 15.72
CA PHE A 553 -52.67 2.68 15.60
C PHE A 553 -51.43 2.18 16.33
N GLU A 554 -51.30 0.87 16.47
CA GLU A 554 -50.16 0.28 17.17
C GLU A 554 -48.88 0.36 16.32
N LEU A 555 -47.74 0.69 16.95
CA LEU A 555 -46.44 0.77 16.28
C LEU A 555 -46.06 -0.55 15.58
N LEU A 556 -46.47 -1.70 16.17
CA LEU A 556 -46.20 -3.03 15.62
C LEU A 556 -46.86 -3.29 14.26
N GLU A 557 -47.81 -2.46 13.82
CA GLU A 557 -48.39 -2.54 12.47
C GLU A 557 -47.42 -2.02 11.39
N LEU A 558 -46.31 -1.39 11.78
CA LEU A 558 -45.31 -0.87 10.85
C LEU A 558 -44.18 -1.87 10.62
N LYS A 559 -43.60 -1.76 9.44
CA LYS A 559 -42.44 -2.57 9.02
C LYS A 559 -41.18 -1.77 9.12
N GLN A 560 -40.11 -2.40 9.59
CA GLN A 560 -38.75 -1.86 9.48
C GLN A 560 -38.20 -2.14 8.08
N MET A 561 -37.64 -1.12 7.42
CA MET A 561 -37.10 -1.21 6.05
C MET A 561 -35.65 -0.72 6.00
N GLY A 562 -34.70 -1.65 6.09
CA GLY A 562 -33.25 -1.34 6.12
C GLY A 562 -32.69 -0.75 4.82
N ASN A 563 -33.35 -0.99 3.69
CA ASN A 563 -32.94 -0.45 2.39
C ASN A 563 -33.76 0.78 1.97
N GLY A 564 -34.67 1.27 2.84
CA GLY A 564 -35.57 2.34 2.50
C GLY A 564 -36.70 1.94 1.56
N GLY A 565 -37.40 2.90 1.01
CA GLY A 565 -38.52 2.71 0.08
C GLY A 565 -39.68 3.67 0.33
N ARG A 566 -40.87 3.34 -0.16
CA ARG A 566 -42.09 4.14 0.04
C ARG A 566 -42.78 3.82 1.40
N GLY A 567 -42.59 2.62 1.88
CA GLY A 567 -43.23 2.17 3.12
C GLY A 567 -44.66 1.68 2.93
N LEU A 568 -45.37 1.58 4.06
CA LEU A 568 -46.76 1.14 4.15
C LEU A 568 -47.69 2.36 4.27
N MET A 569 -48.91 2.28 3.76
CA MET A 569 -49.92 3.31 3.96
C MET A 569 -50.21 3.45 5.45
N LEU A 570 -49.98 4.63 6.02
CA LEU A 570 -50.28 4.99 7.42
C LEU A 570 -51.72 5.39 7.59
N ILE A 571 -52.18 6.34 6.76
CA ILE A 571 -53.54 6.90 6.76
C ILE A 571 -54.05 7.01 5.33
N ALA A 572 -55.32 6.74 5.09
CA ALA A 572 -55.98 6.96 3.81
C ALA A 572 -56.41 8.43 3.69
N LEU A 573 -55.81 9.11 2.73
CA LEU A 573 -56.06 10.52 2.42
C LEU A 573 -56.95 10.65 1.19
N GLU A 574 -57.86 11.63 1.17
CA GLU A 574 -58.80 11.82 0.08
C GLU A 574 -58.69 13.22 -0.52
N GLY A 575 -58.87 13.32 -1.82
CA GLY A 575 -58.88 14.56 -2.55
C GLY A 575 -57.57 15.35 -2.45
N LYS A 576 -57.61 16.54 -1.85
CA LYS A 576 -56.45 17.42 -1.65
C LYS A 576 -55.85 17.31 -0.26
N ASP A 577 -56.26 16.31 0.57
CA ASP A 577 -55.71 16.14 1.89
C ASP A 577 -54.32 15.52 1.82
N THR A 578 -53.43 15.98 2.69
CA THR A 578 -52.05 15.50 2.79
C THR A 578 -51.71 15.18 4.25
N LEU A 579 -50.77 14.31 4.49
CA LEU A 579 -50.26 14.03 5.83
C LEU A 579 -49.42 15.24 6.30
N ALA A 580 -49.83 15.92 7.37
CA ALA A 580 -49.05 16.95 8.04
C ALA A 580 -47.84 16.36 8.81
N GLY A 581 -48.02 15.13 9.34
CA GLY A 581 -46.95 14.42 10.01
C GLY A 581 -47.44 13.14 10.69
N ALA A 582 -46.47 12.31 11.10
CA ALA A 582 -46.72 11.12 11.90
C ALA A 582 -45.72 11.10 13.09
N ALA A 583 -46.24 10.91 14.30
CA ALA A 583 -45.45 10.85 15.51
C ALA A 583 -45.61 9.51 16.22
N ALA A 584 -44.50 8.89 16.58
CA ALA A 584 -44.49 7.72 17.47
C ALA A 584 -44.58 8.22 18.93
N TYR A 585 -45.50 7.68 19.74
CA TYR A 585 -45.78 8.21 21.07
C TYR A 585 -46.10 7.11 22.10
N THR A 586 -46.02 7.49 23.39
CA THR A 586 -46.49 6.69 24.52
C THR A 586 -47.66 7.31 25.27
N ARG A 587 -47.61 8.63 25.49
CA ARG A 587 -48.63 9.33 26.32
C ARG A 587 -49.37 10.44 25.56
N SER A 588 -48.67 11.33 24.91
CA SER A 588 -49.28 12.49 24.25
C SER A 588 -48.50 12.92 23.00
N VAL A 589 -49.20 13.64 22.14
CA VAL A 589 -48.62 14.32 20.97
C VAL A 589 -49.04 15.75 20.94
N ARG A 590 -48.17 16.65 20.43
CA ARG A 590 -48.47 18.06 20.17
C ARG A 590 -48.63 18.21 18.66
N ILE A 591 -49.75 18.82 18.27
CA ILE A 591 -50.04 19.22 16.90
C ILE A 591 -49.89 20.72 16.83
N ALA A 592 -49.09 21.21 15.91
CA ALA A 592 -48.95 22.65 15.66
C ALA A 592 -49.32 22.98 14.22
N GLY A 593 -49.79 24.21 14.01
CA GLY A 593 -50.16 24.66 12.68
C GLY A 593 -50.67 26.09 12.69
N THR A 594 -51.35 26.48 11.61
CA THR A 594 -51.76 27.85 11.37
C THR A 594 -53.31 27.99 11.50
N GLY A 595 -53.73 28.85 12.43
CA GLY A 595 -55.13 29.21 12.65
C GLY A 595 -55.62 30.35 11.73
N ARG A 596 -56.90 30.72 11.91
CA ARG A 596 -57.50 31.86 11.17
C ARG A 596 -56.68 33.15 11.39
N GLY A 597 -56.36 33.85 10.31
CA GLY A 597 -55.53 35.06 10.35
C GLY A 597 -54.02 34.81 10.43
N GLY A 598 -53.53 33.60 10.13
CA GLY A 598 -52.10 33.31 10.06
C GLY A 598 -51.39 33.18 11.42
N LYS A 599 -52.15 33.10 12.53
CA LYS A 599 -51.58 32.96 13.87
C LYS A 599 -51.16 31.50 14.13
N ALA A 600 -49.96 31.28 14.59
CA ALA A 600 -49.50 29.97 15.06
C ALA A 600 -50.37 29.47 16.21
N ARG A 601 -50.78 28.22 16.18
CA ARG A 601 -51.52 27.53 17.23
C ARG A 601 -50.99 26.15 17.42
N GLU A 602 -51.09 25.67 18.66
CA GLU A 602 -50.75 24.30 19.02
C GLU A 602 -51.76 23.71 19.98
N GLU A 603 -51.91 22.41 19.93
CA GLU A 603 -52.78 21.63 20.83
C GLU A 603 -52.08 20.33 21.20
N THR A 604 -52.09 20.00 22.51
CA THR A 604 -51.58 18.74 23.01
C THR A 604 -52.72 17.77 23.22
N LEU A 605 -52.65 16.62 22.53
CA LEU A 605 -53.63 15.57 22.65
C LEU A 605 -53.07 14.48 23.55
N GLU A 606 -53.76 14.26 24.66
CA GLU A 606 -53.47 13.21 25.61
C GLU A 606 -54.00 11.85 25.15
N ILE A 607 -53.48 10.76 25.73
CA ILE A 607 -53.81 9.36 25.38
C ILE A 607 -55.32 9.10 25.33
N ARG A 608 -56.11 9.74 26.18
CA ARG A 608 -57.58 9.59 26.18
C ARG A 608 -58.21 10.11 24.89
N SER A 609 -57.79 11.29 24.42
CA SER A 609 -58.24 11.90 23.16
C SER A 609 -57.76 11.09 21.97
N LEU A 610 -56.49 10.62 22.00
CA LEU A 610 -55.87 9.83 20.95
C LEU A 610 -56.54 8.45 20.80
N ASN A 611 -56.96 7.79 21.91
CA ASN A 611 -57.70 6.54 21.87
C ASN A 611 -59.07 6.67 21.14
N ASN A 612 -59.68 7.83 21.16
CA ASN A 612 -60.91 8.05 20.38
C ASN A 612 -60.69 7.99 18.86
N ALA A 613 -59.48 8.26 18.40
CA ALA A 613 -59.07 8.19 16.99
C ALA A 613 -58.38 6.84 16.64
N ARG A 614 -58.40 5.88 17.54
CA ARG A 614 -57.77 4.55 17.34
C ARG A 614 -58.56 3.73 16.32
N ALA A 615 -57.83 3.25 15.31
CA ALA A 615 -58.35 2.33 14.31
C ALA A 615 -57.15 1.59 13.67
N ALA A 616 -57.45 0.58 12.86
CA ALA A 616 -56.40 -0.10 12.08
C ALA A 616 -55.69 0.86 11.13
N ARG A 617 -54.44 0.65 10.87
CA ARG A 617 -53.62 1.38 9.89
C ARG A 617 -54.34 1.50 8.52
N ALA A 618 -54.03 2.50 7.74
CA ALA A 618 -54.61 2.77 6.41
C ALA A 618 -56.12 3.07 6.41
N ARG A 619 -56.71 3.47 7.54
CA ARG A 619 -58.08 4.04 7.61
C ARG A 619 -58.02 5.58 7.44
N LYS A 620 -59.17 6.22 7.16
CA LYS A 620 -59.27 7.68 6.93
C LYS A 620 -59.03 8.55 8.17
N GLY A 621 -59.03 7.95 9.35
CA GLY A 621 -58.98 8.68 10.61
C GLY A 621 -60.27 9.43 10.93
N LYS A 622 -60.37 9.97 12.15
CA LYS A 622 -61.50 10.78 12.63
C LYS A 622 -61.20 12.27 12.49
N ALA A 623 -62.19 13.05 12.13
CA ALA A 623 -62.10 14.49 12.16
C ALA A 623 -61.94 14.98 13.60
N ALA A 624 -60.94 15.83 13.85
CA ALA A 624 -60.72 16.50 15.13
C ALA A 624 -60.95 17.99 14.92
N ASP A 625 -61.68 18.61 15.84
CA ASP A 625 -61.92 20.06 15.80
C ASP A 625 -60.76 20.79 16.48
N LEU A 626 -59.68 20.97 15.74
CA LEU A 626 -58.46 21.63 16.22
C LEU A 626 -58.54 23.16 16.11
N GLY A 627 -59.54 23.71 15.38
CA GLY A 627 -59.63 25.14 15.15
C GLY A 627 -58.49 25.78 14.36
N PHE A 628 -57.56 24.98 13.81
CA PHE A 628 -56.45 25.40 12.98
C PHE A 628 -56.06 24.28 11.99
N LYS A 629 -55.30 24.64 10.97
CA LYS A 629 -54.78 23.70 9.97
C LYS A 629 -53.49 23.05 10.51
N PRO A 630 -53.44 21.71 10.72
CA PRO A 630 -52.23 21.03 11.15
C PRO A 630 -51.10 21.15 10.12
N GLU A 631 -49.88 21.42 10.59
CA GLU A 631 -48.65 21.45 9.79
C GLU A 631 -47.59 20.48 10.34
N THR A 632 -47.58 20.26 11.64
CA THR A 632 -46.63 19.34 12.27
C THR A 632 -47.30 18.59 13.42
N ILE A 633 -46.80 17.40 13.68
CA ILE A 633 -47.10 16.62 14.86
C ILE A 633 -45.80 16.10 15.47
N VAL A 634 -45.64 16.26 16.77
CA VAL A 634 -44.47 15.83 17.51
C VAL A 634 -44.89 15.13 18.80
N ARG A 635 -44.08 14.20 19.25
CA ARG A 635 -44.23 13.57 20.56
C ARG A 635 -44.03 14.61 21.67
N VAL A 636 -44.81 14.50 22.73
CA VAL A 636 -44.57 15.23 24.00
C VAL A 636 -44.26 14.17 25.07
N GLU A 637 -43.22 14.42 25.80
CA GLU A 637 -42.74 13.54 26.89
C GLU A 637 -43.57 13.71 28.17
#